data_e6f7df13814790cbdb0e31e0aaa28d63
#
_entry.id   e6f7df13814790cbdb0e31e0aaa28d63
#
_cell.length_a   1.000
_cell.length_b   1.000
_cell.length_c   1.000
_cell.angle_alpha   90.00
_cell.angle_beta   90.00
_cell.angle_gamma   90.00
#
_symmetry.space_group_name_H-M   'P 1'
#
loop_
_entity.id
_entity.type
_entity.pdbx_description
1 polymer ?
#
loop_
_entity_poly.entity_id
_entity_poly.type
_entity_poly.pdbx_seq_one_letter_code
_entity_poly.pdbx_strand_id
1 'polypeptide(L)' 'MRETGYYWCKLKLAKHWYICYLDVNGKWYHGFTEAHPIEIDEKQIKRK' A
#
# COMPACT_ATOMS: atom_id res chain seq x y z
N MET A 1 -7.32 13.12 -1.18
CA MET A 1 -6.84 12.17 -0.16
C MET A 1 -7.25 10.76 -0.53
N ARG A 2 -6.37 9.81 -0.28
CA ARG A 2 -6.72 8.40 -0.50
C ARG A 2 -7.54 7.88 0.66
N GLU A 3 -8.47 7.01 0.34
CA GLU A 3 -9.22 6.32 1.36
C GLU A 3 -8.35 5.24 2.00
N THR A 4 -8.63 4.92 3.25
CA THR A 4 -7.94 3.81 3.90
C THR A 4 -8.31 2.52 3.18
N GLY A 5 -7.40 1.56 3.19
CA GLY A 5 -7.65 0.28 2.56
C GLY A 5 -6.38 -0.28 1.94
N TYR A 6 -6.58 -1.23 1.03
CA TYR A 6 -5.47 -1.94 0.41
C TYR A 6 -5.21 -1.38 -0.98
N TYR A 7 -3.92 -1.26 -1.29
CA TYR A 7 -3.47 -0.76 -2.58
C TYR A 7 -2.28 -1.59 -3.05
N TRP A 8 -2.12 -1.68 -4.35
CA TRP A 8 -0.91 -2.23 -4.92
C TRP A 8 0.18 -1.18 -4.83
N CYS A 9 1.29 -1.54 -4.24
CA CYS A 9 2.42 -0.64 -4.05
C CYS A 9 3.70 -1.31 -4.48
N LYS A 10 4.64 -0.51 -4.95
CA LYS A 10 5.96 -1.01 -5.29
C LYS A 10 6.94 -0.43 -4.29
N LEU A 11 7.63 -1.30 -3.59
CA LEU A 11 8.57 -0.90 -2.55
C LEU A 11 9.96 -0.73 -3.14
N LYS A 12 10.79 0.05 -2.44
CA LYS A 12 12.18 0.22 -2.81
C LYS A 12 12.87 -1.14 -2.81
N LEU A 13 13.65 -1.42 -3.83
CA LEU A 13 14.36 -2.68 -4.01
C LEU A 13 13.44 -3.87 -4.34
N ALA A 14 12.14 -3.63 -4.45
CA ALA A 14 11.21 -4.69 -4.81
C ALA A 14 11.13 -4.82 -6.33
N LYS A 15 11.03 -6.06 -6.79
CA LYS A 15 10.86 -6.34 -8.22
C LYS A 15 9.40 -6.58 -8.58
N HIS A 16 8.54 -6.66 -7.58
CA HIS A 16 7.13 -6.97 -7.77
C HIS A 16 6.26 -5.97 -7.04
N TRP A 17 5.01 -5.91 -7.43
CA TRP A 17 4.02 -5.15 -6.71
C TRP A 17 3.58 -5.93 -5.48
N TYR A 18 3.37 -5.21 -4.39
CA TYR A 18 2.90 -5.80 -3.15
C TYR A 18 1.61 -5.13 -2.73
N ILE A 19 0.81 -5.84 -1.94
CA ILE A 19 -0.42 -5.28 -1.38
C ILE A 19 -0.06 -4.66 -0.05
N CYS A 20 -0.29 -3.36 0.08
CA CYS A 20 -0.03 -2.63 1.32
C CYS A 20 -1.34 -2.04 1.83
N TYR A 21 -1.39 -1.85 3.13
CA TYR A 21 -2.54 -1.25 3.79
C TYR A 21 -2.23 0.20 4.14
N LEU A 22 -3.15 1.09 3.78
CA LEU A 22 -3.05 2.50 4.17
C LEU A 22 -3.98 2.74 5.35
N ASP A 23 -3.41 3.16 6.48
CA ASP A 23 -4.21 3.40 7.67
C ASP A 23 -4.70 4.85 7.73
N VAL A 24 -5.49 5.16 8.77
CA VAL A 24 -6.11 6.47 8.91
C VAL A 24 -5.10 7.60 9.11
N ASN A 25 -3.91 7.26 9.54
CA ASN A 25 -2.84 8.24 9.76
C ASN A 25 -2.00 8.49 8.52
N GLY A 26 -2.34 7.84 7.42
CA GLY A 26 -1.60 7.98 6.18
C GLY A 26 -0.33 7.17 6.12
N LYS A 27 -0.22 6.16 6.97
CA LYS A 27 0.94 5.29 6.97
C LYS A 27 0.66 4.00 6.22
N TRP A 28 1.68 3.51 5.56
CA TRP A 28 1.57 2.28 4.77
C TRP A 28 2.18 1.12 5.53
N TYR A 29 1.51 -0.04 5.44
CA TYR A 29 1.98 -1.25 6.08
C TYR A 29 1.94 -2.41 5.10
N HIS A 30 2.93 -3.27 5.20
CA HIS A 30 2.96 -4.53 4.47
C HIS A 30 3.01 -5.64 5.52
N GLY A 31 1.87 -6.26 5.77
CA GLY A 31 1.74 -7.19 6.87
C GLY A 31 1.82 -6.45 8.20
N PHE A 32 2.76 -6.81 9.02
CA PHE A 32 2.96 -6.17 10.32
C PHE A 32 4.08 -5.13 10.30
N THR A 33 4.68 -4.89 9.14
CA THR A 33 5.83 -4.02 9.00
C THR A 33 5.44 -2.75 8.27
N GLU A 34 5.90 -1.61 8.78
CA GLU A 34 5.68 -0.34 8.10
C GLU A 34 6.39 -0.36 6.75
N ALA A 35 5.69 0.10 5.72
CA ALA A 35 6.22 0.12 4.36
C ALA A 35 6.45 1.53 3.88
N HIS A 36 7.39 1.68 2.94
CA HIS A 36 7.66 2.97 2.33
C HIS A 36 7.61 2.82 0.81
N PRO A 37 6.40 2.79 0.24
CA PRO A 37 6.26 2.57 -1.20
C PRO A 37 6.81 3.72 -2.01
N ILE A 38 7.45 3.40 -3.11
CA ILE A 38 7.94 4.40 -4.06
C ILE A 38 6.96 4.64 -5.19
N GLU A 39 6.09 3.67 -5.44
CA GLU A 39 5.02 3.80 -6.42
C GLU A 39 3.76 3.20 -5.84
N ILE A 40 2.64 3.81 -6.15
CA ILE A 40 1.34 3.38 -5.66
C ILE A 40 0.36 3.37 -6.81
N ASP A 41 -0.37 2.25 -6.96
CA ASP A 41 -1.47 2.17 -7.89
C ASP A 41 -2.64 2.87 -7.23
N GLU A 42 -3.14 3.92 -7.84
CA GLU A 42 -4.20 4.73 -7.23
C GLU A 42 -5.52 3.99 -7.13
N LYS A 43 -5.65 2.86 -7.78
CA LYS A 43 -6.87 2.08 -7.70
C LYS A 43 -6.86 1.25 -6.43
N GLN A 44 -7.84 1.51 -5.59
CA GLN A 44 -7.97 0.75 -4.35
C GLN A 44 -8.38 -0.69 -4.65
N ILE A 45 -7.77 -1.63 -3.95
CA ILE A 45 -8.17 -3.03 -4.05
C ILE A 45 -9.42 -3.21 -3.21
N LYS A 46 -10.50 -3.58 -3.87
CA LYS A 46 -11.75 -3.82 -3.17
C LYS A 46 -11.92 -5.30 -2.94
N ARG A 47 -12.18 -5.68 -1.71
CA ARG A 47 -12.43 -7.07 -1.35
C ARG A 47 -13.92 -7.24 -1.08
N LYS A 48 -14.43 -8.32 -1.57
CA LYS A 48 -15.82 -8.64 -1.30
C LYS A 48 -15.94 -9.41 -0.01
#